data_68c83d131b8115ad512bb168f2bec0ab
#
_entry.id   68c83d131b8115ad512bb168f2bec0ab
#
_cell.length_a   1.000
_cell.length_b   1.000
_cell.length_c   1.000
_cell.angle_alpha   90.00
_cell.angle_beta   90.00
_cell.angle_gamma   90.00
#
_symmetry.space_group_name_H-M   'P 1'
#
loop_
_entity.id
_entity.type
_entity.pdbx_description
1 polymer ?
#
loop_
_entity_poly.entity_id
_entity_poly.type
_entity_poly.pdbx_seq_one_letter_code
_entity_poly.pdbx_strand_id
1 'polypeptide(L)'
;MELEVGTTATIEYKVEAKDLAKNLSISIDDNFPPVMATARMVALMECSAAKVMKPLLGDGKLSVGVEVNVKHMAPTLEGDIAISTATFVGMEGKLYKFEIEAKDSGGVIGTCIHTRAVVTEDRLMSGANKRVGK
;
A
#
# COMPACT_ATOMS: atom_id res chain seq x y z
N MET A 1 20.09 -11.34 -5.08
CA MET A 1 19.96 -9.91 -5.38
C MET A 1 19.56 -9.16 -4.13
N GLU A 2 20.26 -8.10 -3.82
CA GLU A 2 19.93 -7.23 -2.71
C GLU A 2 19.31 -5.94 -3.24
N LEU A 3 18.43 -5.35 -2.43
CA LEU A 3 17.81 -4.08 -2.76
C LEU A 3 18.65 -2.94 -2.16
N GLU A 4 19.03 -1.97 -3.00
CA GLU A 4 19.82 -0.84 -2.54
C GLU A 4 18.94 0.20 -1.86
N VAL A 5 19.43 0.73 -0.72
CA VAL A 5 18.79 1.84 -0.03
C VAL A 5 18.69 3.03 -1.00
N GLY A 6 17.53 3.67 -1.04
CA GLY A 6 17.26 4.75 -1.96
C GLY A 6 16.53 4.33 -3.24
N THR A 7 16.38 3.03 -3.49
CA THR A 7 15.59 2.54 -4.63
C THR A 7 14.14 3.00 -4.49
N THR A 8 13.57 3.56 -5.56
CA THR A 8 12.22 4.11 -5.55
C THR A 8 11.35 3.48 -6.64
N ALA A 9 10.04 3.55 -6.44
CA ALA A 9 9.07 3.28 -7.47
C ALA A 9 7.86 4.19 -7.27
N THR A 10 7.25 4.58 -8.38
CA THR A 10 6.11 5.50 -8.38
C THR A 10 4.95 4.87 -9.13
N ILE A 11 3.74 5.06 -8.60
CA ILE A 11 2.50 4.62 -9.23
C ILE A 11 1.55 5.80 -9.29
N GLU A 12 0.93 5.99 -10.45
CA GLU A 12 -0.11 6.98 -10.67
C GLU A 12 -1.46 6.28 -10.76
N TYR A 13 -2.48 6.89 -10.17
CA TYR A 13 -3.81 6.31 -10.16
C TYR A 13 -4.88 7.40 -10.21
N LYS A 14 -5.78 7.29 -11.18
CA LYS A 14 -6.93 8.20 -11.26
C LYS A 14 -8.00 7.74 -10.28
N VAL A 15 -8.39 8.61 -9.36
CA VAL A 15 -9.40 8.31 -8.35
C VAL A 15 -10.76 8.16 -9.01
N GLU A 16 -11.40 7.01 -8.79
CA GLU A 16 -12.71 6.67 -9.34
C GLU A 16 -13.75 6.63 -8.22
N ALA A 17 -15.03 6.57 -8.60
CA ALA A 17 -16.13 6.49 -7.64
C ALA A 17 -15.97 5.35 -6.64
N LYS A 18 -15.47 4.20 -7.09
CA LYS A 18 -15.26 3.03 -6.23
C LYS A 18 -14.22 3.27 -5.12
N ASP A 19 -13.40 4.31 -5.27
CA ASP A 19 -12.31 4.61 -4.34
C ASP A 19 -12.72 5.59 -3.23
N LEU A 20 -13.92 6.15 -3.35
CA LEU A 20 -14.41 7.14 -2.39
C LEU A 20 -14.83 6.48 -1.08
N ALA A 21 -14.52 7.14 0.03
CA ALA A 21 -14.84 6.62 1.35
C ALA A 21 -16.33 6.28 1.48
N LYS A 22 -17.20 7.12 0.94
CA LYS A 22 -18.65 6.87 0.98
C LYS A 22 -19.07 5.54 0.35
N ASN A 23 -18.28 5.02 -0.59
CA ASN A 23 -18.56 3.78 -1.32
C ASN A 23 -17.86 2.57 -0.72
N LEU A 24 -17.13 2.73 0.39
CA LEU A 24 -16.46 1.65 1.12
C LEU A 24 -17.14 1.35 2.45
N SER A 25 -18.33 1.89 2.67
CA SER A 25 -19.08 1.62 3.88
C SER A 25 -19.55 0.15 3.92
N ILE A 26 -19.60 -0.39 5.11
CA ILE A 26 -20.03 -1.77 5.38
C ILE A 26 -21.46 -1.78 5.93
N SER A 27 -21.81 -0.74 6.69
CA SER A 27 -23.12 -0.62 7.35
C SER A 27 -23.88 0.57 6.78
N ILE A 28 -25.21 0.46 6.79
CA ILE A 28 -26.08 1.57 6.40
C ILE A 28 -25.93 2.78 7.33
N ASP A 29 -25.41 2.56 8.54
CA ASP A 29 -25.17 3.62 9.52
C ASP A 29 -23.84 4.36 9.29
N ASP A 30 -22.98 3.87 8.40
CA ASP A 30 -21.73 4.53 8.06
C ASP A 30 -22.03 5.82 7.30
N ASN A 31 -21.29 6.86 7.64
CA ASN A 31 -21.44 8.16 6.97
C ASN A 31 -20.03 8.71 6.66
N PHE A 32 -19.54 8.39 5.46
CA PHE A 32 -18.22 8.79 5.01
C PHE A 32 -18.30 9.78 3.85
N PRO A 33 -17.31 10.69 3.72
CA PRO A 33 -17.33 11.72 2.69
C PRO A 33 -17.00 11.18 1.29
N PRO A 34 -17.38 11.92 0.23
CA PRO A 34 -17.11 11.52 -1.14
C PRO A 34 -15.72 11.94 -1.61
N VAL A 35 -14.69 11.50 -0.89
CA VAL A 35 -13.27 11.71 -1.23
C VAL A 35 -12.56 10.38 -1.17
N MET A 36 -11.36 10.32 -1.75
CA MET A 36 -10.56 9.10 -1.74
C MET A 36 -10.45 8.55 -0.31
N ALA A 37 -10.83 7.30 -0.13
CA ALA A 37 -10.77 6.66 1.18
C ALA A 37 -9.31 6.51 1.63
N THR A 38 -9.08 6.63 2.94
CA THR A 38 -7.77 6.35 3.53
C THR A 38 -7.31 4.93 3.17
N ALA A 39 -8.22 3.95 3.23
CA ALA A 39 -7.92 2.57 2.86
C ALA A 39 -7.43 2.44 1.42
N ARG A 40 -7.98 3.25 0.50
CA ARG A 40 -7.57 3.24 -0.90
C ARG A 40 -6.21 3.90 -1.09
N MET A 41 -5.95 4.98 -0.36
CA MET A 41 -4.63 5.61 -0.38
C MET A 41 -3.56 4.64 0.13
N VAL A 42 -3.86 3.90 1.21
CA VAL A 42 -2.96 2.87 1.74
C VAL A 42 -2.70 1.80 0.69
N ALA A 43 -3.75 1.33 -0.02
CA ALA A 43 -3.58 0.34 -1.08
C ALA A 43 -2.62 0.86 -2.17
N LEU A 44 -2.77 2.11 -2.57
CA LEU A 44 -1.88 2.73 -3.56
C LEU A 44 -0.44 2.78 -3.05
N MET A 45 -0.26 3.16 -1.79
CA MET A 45 1.05 3.20 -1.15
C MET A 45 1.70 1.81 -1.10
N GLU A 46 0.93 0.79 -0.72
CA GLU A 46 1.41 -0.59 -0.72
C GLU A 46 1.83 -1.04 -2.12
N CYS A 47 1.06 -0.67 -3.14
CA CYS A 47 1.39 -1.02 -4.52
C CYS A 47 2.72 -0.40 -4.96
N SER A 48 3.02 0.84 -4.55
CA SER A 48 4.29 1.47 -4.90
C SER A 48 5.47 0.77 -4.21
N ALA A 49 5.32 0.36 -2.95
CA ALA A 49 6.34 -0.41 -2.24
C ALA A 49 6.53 -1.81 -2.85
N ALA A 50 5.43 -2.49 -3.18
CA ALA A 50 5.47 -3.80 -3.85
C ALA A 50 6.19 -3.70 -5.19
N LYS A 51 6.02 -2.60 -5.92
CA LYS A 51 6.72 -2.36 -7.18
C LYS A 51 8.23 -2.27 -6.99
N VAL A 52 8.69 -1.64 -5.91
CA VAL A 52 10.12 -1.62 -5.56
C VAL A 52 10.65 -3.04 -5.37
N MET A 53 9.87 -3.90 -4.72
CA MET A 53 10.31 -5.25 -4.36
C MET A 53 10.24 -6.26 -5.51
N LYS A 54 9.50 -5.96 -6.57
CA LYS A 54 9.21 -6.92 -7.62
C LYS A 54 10.45 -7.61 -8.19
N PRO A 55 11.58 -6.93 -8.45
CA PRO A 55 12.77 -7.61 -8.96
C PRO A 55 13.39 -8.65 -8.01
N LEU A 56 13.05 -8.61 -6.71
CA LEU A 56 13.56 -9.56 -5.73
C LEU A 56 12.79 -10.89 -5.72
N LEU A 57 11.61 -10.92 -6.34
CA LEU A 57 10.68 -12.04 -6.19
C LEU A 57 10.93 -13.09 -7.27
N GLY A 58 11.20 -14.31 -6.83
CA GLY A 58 11.27 -15.48 -7.72
C GLY A 58 9.89 -16.13 -7.88
N ASP A 59 9.86 -17.23 -8.58
CA ASP A 59 8.62 -17.97 -8.81
C ASP A 59 7.97 -18.41 -7.50
N GLY A 60 6.67 -18.20 -7.40
CA GLY A 60 5.89 -18.57 -6.22
C GLY A 60 6.06 -17.67 -5.02
N LYS A 61 6.87 -16.61 -5.14
CA LYS A 61 7.09 -15.66 -4.04
C LYS A 61 6.35 -14.36 -4.26
N LEU A 62 5.85 -13.80 -3.16
CA LEU A 62 5.13 -12.53 -3.12
C LEU A 62 5.69 -11.67 -1.99
N SER A 63 5.43 -10.37 -2.08
CA SER A 63 5.62 -9.51 -0.91
C SER A 63 4.25 -9.20 -0.31
N VAL A 64 4.19 -9.18 1.01
CA VAL A 64 2.97 -8.84 1.76
C VAL A 64 3.25 -7.75 2.77
N GLY A 65 2.27 -6.88 3.00
CA GLY A 65 2.38 -5.83 4.01
C GLY A 65 2.34 -6.40 5.42
N VAL A 66 3.19 -5.88 6.28
CA VAL A 66 3.28 -6.27 7.70
C VAL A 66 2.83 -5.14 8.60
N GLU A 67 3.33 -3.92 8.35
CA GLU A 67 3.00 -2.76 9.16
C GLU A 67 2.75 -1.56 8.27
N VAL A 68 1.76 -0.76 8.64
CA VAL A 68 1.42 0.49 7.97
C VAL A 68 1.22 1.56 9.03
N ASN A 69 2.08 2.56 9.03
CA ASN A 69 1.94 3.75 9.87
C ASN A 69 1.71 4.93 8.94
N VAL A 70 0.44 5.31 8.75
CA VAL A 70 0.02 6.25 7.72
C VAL A 70 -0.60 7.51 8.33
N LYS A 71 -0.31 8.65 7.69
CA LYS A 71 -1.00 9.91 7.96
C LYS A 71 -1.68 10.34 6.67
N HIS A 72 -2.99 10.53 6.74
CA HIS A 72 -3.80 11.00 5.62
C HIS A 72 -4.13 12.46 5.89
N MET A 73 -3.45 13.37 5.21
CA MET A 73 -3.40 14.78 5.57
C MET A 73 -4.33 15.67 4.74
N ALA A 74 -4.72 15.24 3.55
CA ALA A 74 -5.58 16.04 2.68
C ALA A 74 -6.50 15.13 1.85
N PRO A 75 -7.76 15.54 1.63
CA PRO A 75 -8.71 14.75 0.83
C PRO A 75 -8.46 14.94 -0.67
N THR A 76 -8.63 13.85 -1.43
CA THR A 76 -8.50 13.86 -2.88
C THR A 76 -9.86 13.62 -3.53
N LEU A 77 -10.20 14.42 -4.52
CA LEU A 77 -11.49 14.35 -5.21
C LEU A 77 -11.48 13.26 -6.28
N GLU A 78 -12.67 12.76 -6.58
CA GLU A 78 -12.88 11.87 -7.72
C GLU A 78 -12.39 12.56 -9.00
N GLY A 79 -11.69 11.80 -9.85
CA GLY A 79 -11.15 12.31 -11.11
C GLY A 79 -9.75 12.86 -11.03
N ASP A 80 -9.26 13.19 -9.84
CA ASP A 80 -7.88 13.64 -9.66
C ASP A 80 -6.92 12.46 -9.76
N ILE A 81 -5.66 12.75 -10.06
CA ILE A 81 -4.59 11.75 -10.15
C ILE A 81 -3.85 11.73 -8.81
N ALA A 82 -3.84 10.58 -8.18
CA ALA A 82 -3.03 10.34 -6.97
C ALA A 82 -1.72 9.66 -7.39
N ILE A 83 -0.60 10.14 -6.86
CA ILE A 83 0.73 9.64 -7.19
C ILE A 83 1.40 9.20 -5.90
N SER A 84 1.78 7.92 -5.82
CA SER A 84 2.49 7.38 -4.65
C SER A 84 3.90 7.00 -5.05
N THR A 85 4.88 7.46 -4.26
CA THR A 85 6.29 7.12 -4.44
C THR A 85 6.80 6.45 -3.17
N ALA A 86 7.28 5.23 -3.31
CA ALA A 86 7.90 4.49 -2.22
C ALA A 86 9.42 4.50 -2.39
N THR A 87 10.13 4.68 -1.28
CA THR A 87 11.58 4.63 -1.22
C THR A 87 11.99 3.55 -0.22
N PHE A 88 12.82 2.62 -0.66
CA PHE A 88 13.40 1.62 0.25
C PHE A 88 14.43 2.28 1.14
N VAL A 89 14.26 2.18 2.46
CA VAL A 89 15.14 2.86 3.42
C VAL A 89 16.00 1.90 4.26
N GLY A 90 15.87 0.60 4.03
CA GLY A 90 16.70 -0.39 4.70
C GLY A 90 15.89 -1.55 5.26
N MET A 91 16.60 -2.49 5.88
CA MET A 91 15.98 -3.67 6.49
C MET A 91 15.70 -3.41 7.96
N GLU A 92 14.61 -3.98 8.44
CA GLU A 92 14.28 -4.05 9.86
C GLU A 92 14.12 -5.54 10.19
N GLY A 93 15.21 -6.18 10.64
CA GLY A 93 15.26 -7.62 10.72
C GLY A 93 15.18 -8.23 9.33
N LYS A 94 14.16 -9.05 9.09
CA LYS A 94 13.89 -9.66 7.78
C LYS A 94 12.90 -8.85 6.96
N LEU A 95 12.40 -7.73 7.48
CA LEU A 95 11.40 -6.91 6.83
C LEU A 95 12.06 -5.82 6.01
N TYR A 96 11.46 -5.51 4.88
CA TYR A 96 11.86 -4.41 4.00
C TYR A 96 11.08 -3.18 4.42
N LYS A 97 11.80 -2.10 4.75
CA LYS A 97 11.18 -0.87 5.25
C LYS A 97 11.17 0.21 4.18
N PHE A 98 10.05 0.90 4.09
CA PHE A 98 9.81 1.94 3.10
C PHE A 98 9.30 3.22 3.75
N GLU A 99 9.71 4.34 3.17
CA GLU A 99 9.07 5.62 3.36
C GLU A 99 8.28 5.94 2.10
N ILE A 100 7.02 6.33 2.24
CA ILE A 100 6.12 6.52 1.12
C ILE A 100 5.44 7.88 1.23
N GLU A 101 5.35 8.58 0.11
CA GLU A 101 4.63 9.85 0.02
C GLU A 101 3.61 9.74 -1.10
N ALA A 102 2.39 10.22 -0.82
CA ALA A 102 1.34 10.32 -1.84
C ALA A 102 0.97 11.78 -2.06
N LYS A 103 0.70 12.13 -3.31
CA LYS A 103 0.32 13.49 -3.74
C LYS A 103 -0.88 13.42 -4.66
N ASP A 104 -1.60 14.54 -4.74
CA ASP A 104 -2.58 14.78 -5.80
C ASP A 104 -2.24 16.12 -6.50
N SER A 105 -3.16 16.66 -7.29
CA SER A 105 -2.90 17.92 -8.00
C SER A 105 -2.68 19.11 -7.07
N GLY A 106 -3.14 19.01 -5.82
CA GLY A 106 -2.98 20.06 -4.82
C GLY A 106 -1.75 19.93 -3.93
N GLY A 107 -0.99 18.84 -4.08
CA GLY A 107 0.21 18.61 -3.27
C GLY A 107 0.16 17.31 -2.47
N VAL A 108 0.94 17.25 -1.40
CA VAL A 108 1.03 16.04 -0.55
C VAL A 108 -0.29 15.76 0.13
N ILE A 109 -0.78 14.52 0.01
CA ILE A 109 -2.01 14.07 0.67
C ILE A 109 -1.73 13.11 1.82
N GLY A 110 -0.58 12.47 1.86
CA GLY A 110 -0.26 11.56 2.94
C GLY A 110 1.17 11.06 2.90
N THR A 111 1.60 10.51 4.04
CA THR A 111 2.90 9.88 4.23
C THR A 111 2.73 8.57 4.96
N CYS A 112 3.68 7.66 4.79
CA CYS A 112 3.60 6.34 5.39
C CYS A 112 4.98 5.77 5.67
N ILE A 113 5.10 5.12 6.83
CA ILE A 113 6.22 4.22 7.13
C ILE A 113 5.64 2.81 7.03
N HIS A 114 6.25 1.97 6.20
CA HIS A 114 5.67 0.69 5.80
C HIS A 114 6.71 -0.41 5.79
N THR A 115 6.35 -1.60 6.25
CA THR A 115 7.22 -2.77 6.15
C THR A 115 6.53 -3.89 5.38
N ARG A 116 7.33 -4.64 4.62
CA ARG A 116 6.85 -5.78 3.84
C ARG A 116 7.75 -6.99 4.05
N ALA A 117 7.14 -8.17 3.94
CA ALA A 117 7.85 -9.45 4.01
C ALA A 117 7.75 -10.16 2.66
N VAL A 118 8.81 -10.90 2.32
CA VAL A 118 8.78 -11.84 1.19
C VAL A 118 8.26 -13.17 1.71
N VAL A 119 7.24 -13.71 1.06
CA VAL A 119 6.61 -14.98 1.45
C VAL A 119 6.46 -15.88 0.24
N THR A 120 6.40 -17.20 0.50
CA THR A 120 5.98 -18.17 -0.51
C THR A 120 4.46 -18.26 -0.44
N GLU A 121 3.78 -18.04 -1.56
CA GLU A 121 2.31 -18.02 -1.58
C GLU A 121 1.71 -19.32 -1.03
N ASP A 122 2.25 -20.48 -1.45
CA ASP A 122 1.76 -21.76 -0.98
C ASP A 122 1.85 -21.91 0.55
N ARG A 123 2.96 -21.47 1.13
CA ARG A 123 3.15 -21.54 2.58
C ARG A 123 2.24 -20.57 3.32
N LEU A 124 2.05 -19.38 2.75
CA LEU A 124 1.14 -18.37 3.31
C LEU A 124 -0.29 -18.92 3.36
N MET A 125 -0.77 -19.47 2.24
CA MET A 125 -2.13 -20.01 2.15
C MET A 125 -2.31 -21.25 3.02
N SER A 126 -1.31 -22.13 3.03
CA SER A 126 -1.33 -23.32 3.90
C SER A 126 -1.39 -22.91 5.38
N GLY A 127 -0.61 -21.91 5.77
CA GLY A 127 -0.62 -21.39 7.13
C GLY A 127 -1.96 -20.76 7.51
N ALA A 128 -2.55 -19.99 6.60
CA ALA A 128 -3.86 -19.38 6.83
C ALA A 128 -4.95 -20.46 7.01
N ASN A 129 -4.96 -21.47 6.15
CA ASN A 129 -5.93 -22.57 6.24
C ASN A 129 -5.76 -23.35 7.55
N LYS A 130 -4.53 -23.68 7.90
CA LYS A 130 -4.22 -24.40 9.13
C LYS A 130 -4.66 -23.64 10.37
N ARG A 131 -4.45 -22.31 10.38
CA ARG A 131 -4.83 -21.46 11.50
C ARG A 131 -6.33 -21.52 11.81
N VAL A 132 -7.17 -21.70 10.80
CA VAL A 132 -8.64 -21.76 10.96
C VAL A 132 -9.19 -23.19 10.93
N GLY A 133 -8.31 -24.20 10.97
CA GLY A 133 -8.71 -25.60 11.04
C GLY A 133 -9.09 -26.23 9.69
N LYS A 134 -8.57 -25.69 8.61
CA LYS A 134 -8.84 -26.20 7.27
C LYS A 134 -7.66 -26.92 6.65
#